data_045edbcd75d47b6c75a2e6d77e2c62c6
#
_entry.id   045edbcd75d47b6c75a2e6d77e2c62c6
#
_cell.length_a   1.000
_cell.length_b   1.000
_cell.length_c   1.000
_cell.angle_alpha   90.00
_cell.angle_beta   90.00
_cell.angle_gamma   90.00
#
_symmetry.space_group_name_H-M   'P 1'
#
loop_
_entity.id
_entity.type
_entity.pdbx_description
1 polymer ?
#
loop_
_entity_poly.entity_id
_entity_poly.type
_entity_poly.pdbx_seq_one_letter_code
_entity_poly.pdbx_strand_id
1 'polypeptide(L)'
;MKVPLLDVNAQNHPIGDELRAAFDGVLSTGRFIMGEEVEKFEVSTAQYLGVKHAVGVSSGTDAILLALMALGIGQGDEVICPSFTFFATAGCITRTGATPVFCDSHLDSYNIDFDSAESCVTERTKAIIPVHLFGQSADMDACQAFAKKHKLIVIEDTAQSMGARYGSQYCGSIGDFGTYSFFPSKNLGGLGDGGLLVTQDDALAETAIKMRNHGMHPRYYHQLAGGNFRLDALQAALLNVKFA
;
A
#
# COMPACT_ATOMS: atom_id res chain seq x y z
N MET A 1 18.05 3.77 -32.47
CA MET A 1 17.69 2.85 -31.33
C MET A 1 16.37 3.37 -30.77
N LYS A 2 15.32 2.53 -30.68
CA LYS A 2 14.08 2.90 -29.96
C LYS A 2 14.26 2.51 -28.49
N VAL A 3 14.23 3.49 -27.60
CA VAL A 3 14.24 3.26 -26.16
C VAL A 3 12.79 3.25 -25.67
N PRO A 4 12.23 2.12 -25.21
CA PRO A 4 10.87 2.08 -24.69
C PRO A 4 10.80 2.87 -23.37
N LEU A 5 9.64 3.44 -23.07
CA LEU A 5 9.39 4.08 -21.78
C LEU A 5 9.46 3.07 -20.64
N LEU A 6 9.05 1.84 -20.90
CA LEU A 6 9.06 0.72 -19.95
C LEU A 6 9.34 -0.58 -20.71
N ASP A 7 10.20 -1.43 -20.14
CA ASP A 7 10.48 -2.78 -20.62
C ASP A 7 10.46 -3.79 -19.47
N VAL A 8 9.27 -4.29 -19.14
CA VAL A 8 9.07 -5.28 -18.08
C VAL A 8 9.77 -6.61 -18.43
N ASN A 9 9.91 -6.94 -19.73
CA ASN A 9 10.58 -8.16 -20.15
C ASN A 9 12.08 -8.13 -19.88
N ALA A 10 12.72 -6.96 -20.04
CA ALA A 10 14.13 -6.80 -19.72
C ALA A 10 14.44 -7.10 -18.24
N GLN A 11 13.48 -6.84 -17.35
CA GLN A 11 13.59 -7.17 -15.93
C GLN A 11 13.36 -8.68 -15.67
N ASN A 12 12.39 -9.29 -16.33
CA ASN A 12 11.94 -10.65 -16.01
C ASN A 12 12.74 -11.74 -16.75
N HIS A 13 13.26 -11.47 -17.96
CA HIS A 13 13.99 -12.47 -18.74
C HIS A 13 15.22 -13.04 -18.03
N PRO A 14 16.08 -12.25 -17.37
CA PRO A 14 17.27 -12.75 -16.69
C PRO A 14 16.98 -13.76 -15.57
N ILE A 15 15.83 -13.65 -14.93
CA ILE A 15 15.38 -14.49 -13.79
C ILE A 15 14.24 -15.43 -14.19
N GLY A 16 14.09 -15.68 -15.49
CA GLY A 16 12.94 -16.43 -16.02
C GLY A 16 12.85 -17.87 -15.53
N ASP A 17 13.98 -18.52 -15.29
CA ASP A 17 14.01 -19.90 -14.80
C ASP A 17 13.63 -19.98 -13.32
N GLU A 18 14.07 -19.03 -12.51
CA GLU A 18 13.68 -18.91 -11.10
C GLU A 18 12.17 -18.61 -10.99
N LEU A 19 11.64 -17.73 -11.84
CA LEU A 19 10.20 -17.45 -11.87
C LEU A 19 9.39 -18.69 -12.24
N ARG A 20 9.81 -19.47 -13.22
CA ARG A 20 9.15 -20.73 -13.59
C ARG A 20 9.20 -21.75 -12.46
N ALA A 21 10.37 -21.90 -11.82
CA ALA A 21 10.52 -22.82 -10.68
C ALA A 21 9.61 -22.44 -9.51
N ALA A 22 9.48 -21.14 -9.20
CA ALA A 22 8.57 -20.65 -8.16
C ALA A 22 7.10 -20.92 -8.51
N PHE A 23 6.70 -20.69 -9.76
CA PHE A 23 5.36 -21.00 -10.26
C PHE A 23 5.06 -22.50 -10.13
N ASP A 24 5.97 -23.37 -10.62
CA ASP A 24 5.83 -24.84 -10.58
C ASP A 24 5.76 -25.33 -9.12
N GLY A 25 6.50 -24.70 -8.21
CA GLY A 25 6.45 -24.98 -6.77
C GLY A 25 5.03 -24.80 -6.21
N VAL A 26 4.39 -23.67 -6.45
CA VAL A 26 3.00 -23.44 -6.02
C VAL A 26 2.03 -24.39 -6.72
N LEU A 27 2.19 -24.59 -8.02
CA LEU A 27 1.33 -25.49 -8.80
C LEU A 27 1.37 -26.91 -8.24
N SER A 28 2.54 -27.41 -7.87
CA SER A 28 2.72 -28.76 -7.34
C SER A 28 2.03 -28.98 -5.97
N THR A 29 1.93 -27.92 -5.16
CA THR A 29 1.25 -28.01 -3.85
C THR A 29 -0.25 -27.85 -3.93
N GLY A 30 -0.77 -27.19 -4.97
CA GLY A 30 -2.17 -26.80 -5.13
C GLY A 30 -2.66 -25.77 -4.10
N ARG A 31 -1.76 -25.13 -3.36
CA ARG A 31 -2.09 -24.10 -2.34
C ARG A 31 -2.02 -22.71 -2.97
N PHE A 32 -3.08 -22.30 -3.61
CA PHE A 32 -3.14 -21.04 -4.38
C PHE A 32 -3.55 -19.82 -3.56
N ILE A 33 -4.21 -20.01 -2.42
CA ILE A 33 -4.78 -18.94 -1.60
C ILE A 33 -4.12 -18.92 -0.23
N MET A 34 -3.50 -17.79 0.12
CA MET A 34 -2.74 -17.65 1.36
C MET A 34 -1.62 -18.71 1.47
N GLY A 35 -1.07 -18.91 2.66
CA GLY A 35 -0.09 -19.95 2.94
C GLY A 35 1.36 -19.47 2.87
N GLU A 36 2.28 -20.43 2.80
CA GLU A 36 3.70 -20.23 3.03
C GLU A 36 4.36 -19.15 2.16
N GLU A 37 4.03 -19.08 0.87
CA GLU A 37 4.61 -18.07 -0.03
C GLU A 37 4.17 -16.65 0.33
N VAL A 38 2.92 -16.47 0.74
CA VAL A 38 2.40 -15.18 1.21
C VAL A 38 3.05 -14.81 2.53
N GLU A 39 3.11 -15.74 3.49
CA GLU A 39 3.74 -15.53 4.80
C GLU A 39 5.23 -15.18 4.66
N LYS A 40 5.96 -15.89 3.79
CA LYS A 40 7.35 -15.60 3.49
C LYS A 40 7.54 -14.20 2.93
N PHE A 41 6.68 -13.78 1.99
CA PHE A 41 6.74 -12.45 1.40
C PHE A 41 6.43 -11.37 2.44
N GLU A 42 5.40 -11.56 3.26
CA GLU A 42 5.03 -10.64 4.34
C GLU A 42 6.17 -10.48 5.37
N VAL A 43 6.77 -11.57 5.81
CA VAL A 43 7.89 -11.55 6.77
C VAL A 43 9.10 -10.84 6.16
N SER A 44 9.48 -11.18 4.93
CA SER A 44 10.66 -10.62 4.28
C SER A 44 10.50 -9.11 4.03
N THR A 45 9.31 -8.69 3.59
CA THR A 45 9.03 -7.25 3.34
C THR A 45 8.92 -6.46 4.63
N ALA A 46 8.31 -7.00 5.69
CA ALA A 46 8.28 -6.36 7.00
C ALA A 46 9.70 -6.13 7.54
N GLN A 47 10.55 -7.13 7.42
CA GLN A 47 11.96 -7.07 7.84
C GLN A 47 12.76 -6.03 7.06
N TYR A 48 12.59 -6.01 5.72
CA TYR A 48 13.24 -5.03 4.85
C TYR A 48 12.84 -3.59 5.17
N LEU A 49 11.55 -3.36 5.37
CA LEU A 49 10.99 -2.03 5.63
C LEU A 49 11.18 -1.57 7.09
N GLY A 50 11.57 -2.48 8.00
CA GLY A 50 11.72 -2.18 9.42
C GLY A 50 10.39 -1.94 10.12
N VAL A 51 9.33 -2.61 9.66
CA VAL A 51 7.98 -2.54 10.25
C VAL A 51 7.64 -3.85 10.96
N LYS A 52 6.69 -3.79 11.91
CA LYS A 52 6.25 -5.00 12.63
C LYS A 52 5.38 -5.90 11.75
N HIS A 53 4.50 -5.29 10.95
CA HIS A 53 3.47 -6.02 10.21
C HIS A 53 3.47 -5.62 8.75
N ALA A 54 3.40 -6.63 7.89
CA ALA A 54 3.12 -6.50 6.48
C ALA A 54 2.00 -7.48 6.11
N VAL A 55 1.02 -7.01 5.36
CA VAL A 55 -0.19 -7.73 4.98
C VAL A 55 -0.30 -7.71 3.47
N GLY A 56 -0.07 -8.84 2.81
CA GLY A 56 -0.18 -8.99 1.36
C GLY A 56 -1.64 -8.87 0.92
N VAL A 57 -1.88 -8.01 -0.07
CA VAL A 57 -3.23 -7.72 -0.59
C VAL A 57 -3.27 -7.81 -2.11
N SER A 58 -4.49 -7.84 -2.67
CA SER A 58 -4.76 -8.03 -4.09
C SER A 58 -4.26 -6.90 -4.99
N SER A 59 -4.11 -5.68 -4.47
CA SER A 59 -3.60 -4.54 -5.24
C SER A 59 -3.20 -3.38 -4.33
N GLY A 60 -2.46 -2.40 -4.85
CA GLY A 60 -2.23 -1.14 -4.13
C GLY A 60 -3.51 -0.36 -3.84
N THR A 61 -4.50 -0.45 -4.73
CA THR A 61 -5.84 0.10 -4.53
C THR A 61 -6.51 -0.52 -3.29
N ASP A 62 -6.47 -1.85 -3.19
CA ASP A 62 -7.06 -2.55 -2.05
C ASP A 62 -6.25 -2.34 -0.76
N ALA A 63 -4.95 -2.05 -0.85
CA ALA A 63 -4.15 -1.65 0.30
C ALA A 63 -4.66 -0.33 0.90
N ILE A 64 -4.88 0.71 0.08
CA ILE A 64 -5.43 2.00 0.54
C ILE A 64 -6.85 1.82 1.08
N LEU A 65 -7.69 1.09 0.35
CA LEU A 65 -9.07 0.84 0.76
C LEU A 65 -9.13 0.10 2.11
N LEU A 66 -8.30 -0.93 2.28
CA LEU A 66 -8.23 -1.71 3.50
C LEU A 66 -7.73 -0.89 4.69
N ALA A 67 -6.75 0.01 4.47
CA ALA A 67 -6.29 0.95 5.50
C ALA A 67 -7.43 1.84 5.99
N LEU A 68 -8.16 2.48 5.06
CA LEU A 68 -9.30 3.33 5.38
C LEU A 68 -10.42 2.56 6.11
N MET A 69 -10.73 1.34 5.66
CA MET A 69 -11.72 0.48 6.30
C MET A 69 -11.30 0.06 7.70
N ALA A 70 -10.02 -0.32 7.90
CA ALA A 70 -9.49 -0.73 9.21
C ALA A 70 -9.51 0.41 10.24
N LEU A 71 -9.40 1.65 9.77
CA LEU A 71 -9.52 2.87 10.57
C LEU A 71 -10.97 3.30 10.81
N GLY A 72 -11.94 2.63 10.21
CA GLY A 72 -13.36 2.98 10.32
C GLY A 72 -13.74 4.27 9.59
N ILE A 73 -12.90 4.75 8.67
CA ILE A 73 -13.17 5.96 7.89
C ILE A 73 -14.29 5.70 6.89
N GLY A 74 -15.33 6.54 6.92
CA GLY A 74 -16.53 6.33 6.12
C GLY A 74 -17.40 7.57 5.97
N GLN A 75 -18.72 7.34 5.84
CA GLN A 75 -19.69 8.41 5.58
C GLN A 75 -19.62 9.53 6.64
N GLY A 76 -19.45 10.76 6.19
CA GLY A 76 -19.34 11.96 7.03
C GLY A 76 -17.91 12.36 7.35
N ASP A 77 -16.93 11.47 7.16
CA ASP A 77 -15.53 11.77 7.33
C ASP A 77 -14.91 12.41 6.07
N GLU A 78 -13.83 13.14 6.27
CA GLU A 78 -13.02 13.74 5.22
C GLU A 78 -11.59 13.22 5.29
N VAL A 79 -10.98 12.99 4.12
CA VAL A 79 -9.58 12.59 4.02
C VAL A 79 -8.87 13.52 3.03
N ILE A 80 -7.79 14.16 3.48
CA ILE A 80 -6.99 15.06 2.64
C ILE A 80 -6.04 14.23 1.79
N CYS A 81 -5.96 14.55 0.50
CA CYS A 81 -4.99 13.97 -0.42
C CYS A 81 -4.57 15.00 -1.48
N PRO A 82 -3.37 14.86 -2.09
CA PRO A 82 -2.97 15.76 -3.17
C PRO A 82 -3.87 15.60 -4.38
N SER A 83 -4.12 16.69 -5.10
CA SER A 83 -4.89 16.70 -6.35
C SER A 83 -4.12 16.03 -7.50
N PHE A 84 -2.79 16.01 -7.44
CA PHE A 84 -1.92 15.39 -8.42
C PHE A 84 -1.43 14.02 -7.90
N THR A 85 -2.18 12.99 -8.21
CA THR A 85 -1.90 11.58 -7.84
C THR A 85 -2.59 10.63 -8.82
N PHE A 86 -2.35 9.33 -8.66
CA PHE A 86 -3.15 8.31 -9.35
C PHE A 86 -4.56 8.26 -8.74
N PHE A 87 -5.56 8.00 -9.57
CA PHE A 87 -6.98 8.01 -9.18
C PHE A 87 -7.31 7.15 -7.95
N ALA A 88 -6.57 6.06 -7.72
CA ALA A 88 -6.84 5.14 -6.61
C ALA A 88 -6.82 5.83 -5.24
N THR A 89 -5.94 6.82 -5.04
CA THR A 89 -5.84 7.55 -3.76
C THR A 89 -7.19 8.17 -3.38
N ALA A 90 -7.78 8.97 -4.25
CA ALA A 90 -9.09 9.60 -4.02
C ALA A 90 -10.26 8.62 -4.19
N GLY A 91 -10.14 7.70 -5.15
CA GLY A 91 -11.18 6.70 -5.43
C GLY A 91 -11.44 5.76 -4.25
N CYS A 92 -10.42 5.38 -3.49
CA CYS A 92 -10.57 4.56 -2.28
C CYS A 92 -11.28 5.32 -1.17
N ILE A 93 -10.99 6.61 -1.00
CA ILE A 93 -11.71 7.46 -0.04
C ILE A 93 -13.20 7.47 -0.37
N THR A 94 -13.54 7.74 -1.64
CA THR A 94 -14.94 7.76 -2.10
C THR A 94 -15.64 6.40 -1.90
N ARG A 95 -14.92 5.29 -2.11
CA ARG A 95 -15.48 3.93 -1.94
C ARG A 95 -15.86 3.60 -0.50
N THR A 96 -15.22 4.21 0.50
CA THR A 96 -15.66 4.06 1.91
C THR A 96 -16.87 4.91 2.27
N GLY A 97 -17.31 5.81 1.39
CA GLY A 97 -18.35 6.80 1.66
C GLY A 97 -17.80 8.10 2.27
N ALA A 98 -16.51 8.18 2.55
CA ALA A 98 -15.84 9.41 2.98
C ALA A 98 -15.65 10.39 1.79
N THR A 99 -15.39 11.65 2.10
CA THR A 99 -15.18 12.70 1.12
C THR A 99 -13.67 12.93 0.92
N PRO A 100 -13.13 12.76 -0.31
CA PRO A 100 -11.78 13.20 -0.61
C PRO A 100 -11.72 14.72 -0.64
N VAL A 101 -10.79 15.31 0.11
CA VAL A 101 -10.54 16.74 0.13
C VAL A 101 -9.19 16.97 -0.52
N PHE A 102 -9.20 17.65 -1.67
CA PHE A 102 -7.99 17.85 -2.45
C PHE A 102 -7.25 19.10 -1.99
N CYS A 103 -5.94 18.97 -1.80
CA CYS A 103 -5.01 20.06 -1.66
C CYS A 103 -4.06 20.14 -2.86
N ASP A 104 -3.34 21.22 -3.01
CA ASP A 104 -2.37 21.38 -4.09
C ASP A 104 -1.11 20.54 -3.87
N SER A 105 -0.30 20.46 -4.92
CA SER A 105 1.02 19.86 -4.90
C SER A 105 2.06 20.93 -5.28
N HIS A 106 3.28 20.81 -4.72
CA HIS A 106 4.40 21.64 -5.11
C HIS A 106 4.74 21.45 -6.59
N LEU A 107 5.06 22.55 -7.29
CA LEU A 107 5.32 22.54 -8.75
C LEU A 107 6.64 21.85 -9.13
N ASP A 108 7.58 21.75 -8.20
CA ASP A 108 8.91 21.16 -8.40
C ASP A 108 9.01 19.69 -8.01
N SER A 109 8.37 19.29 -6.91
CA SER A 109 8.40 17.92 -6.40
C SER A 109 7.18 17.10 -6.78
N TYR A 110 6.07 17.74 -7.13
CA TYR A 110 4.74 17.16 -7.34
C TYR A 110 4.16 16.46 -6.10
N ASN A 111 4.82 16.54 -4.97
CA ASN A 111 4.34 16.03 -3.70
C ASN A 111 3.40 17.02 -3.03
N ILE A 112 2.65 16.54 -2.04
CA ILE A 112 1.64 17.30 -1.30
C ILE A 112 2.21 18.63 -0.74
N ASP A 113 1.46 19.71 -0.90
CA ASP A 113 1.71 21.02 -0.30
C ASP A 113 0.94 21.14 1.02
N PHE A 114 1.67 21.15 2.15
CA PHE A 114 1.06 21.22 3.48
C PHE A 114 0.51 22.60 3.81
N ASP A 115 0.97 23.68 3.18
CA ASP A 115 0.39 25.03 3.33
C ASP A 115 -1.00 25.07 2.66
N SER A 116 -1.15 24.44 1.50
CA SER A 116 -2.45 24.23 0.87
C SER A 116 -3.34 23.32 1.70
N ALA A 117 -2.80 22.21 2.22
CA ALA A 117 -3.53 21.26 3.06
C ALA A 117 -4.08 21.92 4.34
N GLU A 118 -3.40 22.92 4.90
CA GLU A 118 -3.86 23.65 6.10
C GLU A 118 -5.25 24.28 5.88
N SER A 119 -5.51 24.81 4.70
CA SER A 119 -6.80 25.41 4.36
C SER A 119 -7.93 24.40 4.14
N CYS A 120 -7.58 23.11 4.03
CA CYS A 120 -8.50 22.00 3.76
C CYS A 120 -9.02 21.32 5.03
N VAL A 121 -8.44 21.63 6.21
CA VAL A 121 -8.80 20.96 7.46
C VAL A 121 -10.16 21.44 7.98
N THR A 122 -11.01 20.48 8.32
CA THR A 122 -12.30 20.71 9.02
C THR A 122 -12.42 19.79 10.23
N GLU A 123 -13.49 19.91 11.00
CA GLU A 123 -13.80 19.01 12.12
C GLU A 123 -14.05 17.55 11.68
N ARG A 124 -14.38 17.34 10.39
CA ARG A 124 -14.61 16.03 9.80
C ARG A 124 -13.36 15.39 9.25
N THR A 125 -12.24 16.11 9.15
CA THR A 125 -10.98 15.57 8.66
C THR A 125 -10.45 14.52 9.62
N LYS A 126 -10.21 13.29 9.15
CA LYS A 126 -9.74 12.15 9.96
C LYS A 126 -8.34 11.68 9.59
N ALA A 127 -7.99 11.82 8.31
CA ALA A 127 -6.72 11.33 7.81
C ALA A 127 -6.15 12.22 6.70
N ILE A 128 -4.88 12.03 6.44
CA ILE A 128 -4.17 12.58 5.29
C ILE A 128 -3.43 11.46 4.57
N ILE A 129 -3.45 11.49 3.23
CA ILE A 129 -2.75 10.51 2.39
C ILE A 129 -1.66 11.25 1.59
N PRO A 130 -0.43 11.41 2.14
CA PRO A 130 0.69 11.83 1.32
C PRO A 130 1.03 10.76 0.30
N VAL A 131 1.40 11.17 -0.92
CA VAL A 131 1.80 10.27 -2.00
C VAL A 131 3.27 10.48 -2.31
N HIS A 132 4.07 9.40 -2.28
CA HIS A 132 5.48 9.45 -2.65
C HIS A 132 5.62 9.26 -4.17
N LEU A 133 5.26 10.31 -4.89
CA LEU A 133 5.07 10.24 -6.33
C LEU A 133 6.40 10.07 -7.07
N PHE A 134 6.41 9.22 -8.08
CA PHE A 134 7.57 8.91 -8.94
C PHE A 134 8.81 8.41 -8.17
N GLY A 135 8.64 7.91 -6.95
CA GLY A 135 9.75 7.44 -6.11
C GLY A 135 10.39 8.53 -5.24
N GLN A 136 9.88 9.76 -5.28
CA GLN A 136 10.32 10.83 -4.40
C GLN A 136 9.44 10.91 -3.16
N SER A 137 10.06 10.87 -1.97
CA SER A 137 9.34 11.04 -0.70
C SER A 137 8.67 12.40 -0.61
N ALA A 138 7.44 12.45 -0.11
CA ALA A 138 6.90 13.68 0.46
C ALA A 138 7.74 14.10 1.67
N ASP A 139 7.64 15.37 2.07
CA ASP A 139 8.25 15.87 3.31
C ASP A 139 7.52 15.26 4.52
N MET A 140 8.10 14.19 5.07
CA MET A 140 7.46 13.45 6.16
C MET A 140 7.61 14.15 7.52
N ASP A 141 8.58 15.03 7.70
CA ASP A 141 8.66 15.85 8.91
C ASP A 141 7.51 16.87 8.93
N ALA A 142 7.25 17.54 7.81
CA ALA A 142 6.10 18.42 7.66
C ALA A 142 4.77 17.64 7.80
N CYS A 143 4.69 16.45 7.20
CA CYS A 143 3.51 15.59 7.30
C CYS A 143 3.20 15.20 8.74
N GLN A 144 4.19 14.73 9.49
CA GLN A 144 4.02 14.32 10.89
C GLN A 144 3.67 15.52 11.80
N ALA A 145 4.30 16.68 11.55
CA ALA A 145 3.96 17.91 12.29
C ALA A 145 2.51 18.34 12.03
N PHE A 146 2.07 18.31 10.77
CA PHE A 146 0.71 18.61 10.35
C PHE A 146 -0.30 17.63 10.96
N ALA A 147 -0.05 16.33 10.83
CA ALA A 147 -0.92 15.29 11.36
C ALA A 147 -1.05 15.39 12.89
N LYS A 148 0.05 15.62 13.60
CA LYS A 148 0.04 15.84 15.05
C LYS A 148 -0.77 17.08 15.46
N LYS A 149 -0.60 18.20 14.75
CA LYS A 149 -1.33 19.46 15.00
C LYS A 149 -2.84 19.25 14.89
N HIS A 150 -3.29 18.52 13.88
CA HIS A 150 -4.71 18.32 13.57
C HIS A 150 -5.26 16.99 14.08
N LYS A 151 -4.44 16.16 14.73
CA LYS A 151 -4.80 14.82 15.23
C LYS A 151 -5.30 13.90 14.12
N LEU A 152 -4.63 13.94 12.97
CA LEU A 152 -4.95 13.14 11.80
C LEU A 152 -4.13 11.85 11.78
N ILE A 153 -4.69 10.84 11.14
CA ILE A 153 -4.02 9.59 10.82
C ILE A 153 -3.28 9.77 9.47
N VAL A 154 -2.09 9.19 9.35
CA VAL A 154 -1.27 9.27 8.15
C VAL A 154 -1.26 7.91 7.44
N ILE A 155 -1.75 7.89 6.20
CA ILE A 155 -1.68 6.72 5.32
C ILE A 155 -0.72 7.08 4.17
N GLU A 156 0.47 6.49 4.13
CA GLU A 156 1.43 6.74 3.06
C GLU A 156 1.05 5.96 1.79
N ASP A 157 0.77 6.65 0.68
CA ASP A 157 0.65 6.01 -0.63
C ASP A 157 2.05 5.87 -1.25
N THR A 158 2.61 4.68 -1.11
CA THR A 158 3.94 4.29 -1.58
C THR A 158 3.90 3.44 -2.85
N ALA A 159 2.79 3.48 -3.59
CA ALA A 159 2.61 2.67 -4.80
C ALA A 159 3.68 2.87 -5.88
N GLN A 160 4.48 3.93 -5.81
CA GLN A 160 5.54 4.25 -6.77
C GLN A 160 6.92 4.39 -6.12
N SER A 161 7.07 4.03 -4.85
CA SER A 161 8.28 4.36 -4.08
C SER A 161 8.80 3.21 -3.22
N MET A 162 8.54 1.94 -3.60
CA MET A 162 9.17 0.79 -2.95
C MET A 162 10.71 0.95 -2.98
N GLY A 163 11.33 0.93 -1.78
CA GLY A 163 12.77 1.13 -1.62
C GLY A 163 13.21 2.59 -1.44
N ALA A 164 12.36 3.58 -1.71
CA ALA A 164 12.66 4.98 -1.42
C ALA A 164 12.71 5.24 0.08
N ARG A 165 13.47 6.27 0.46
CA ARG A 165 13.68 6.64 1.87
C ARG A 165 13.46 8.12 2.10
N TYR A 166 13.01 8.44 3.32
CA TYR A 166 13.08 9.75 3.92
C TYR A 166 14.05 9.69 5.11
N GLY A 167 15.21 10.33 4.98
CA GLY A 167 16.29 10.13 5.93
C GLY A 167 16.72 8.66 6.04
N SER A 168 16.64 8.08 7.23
CA SER A 168 16.99 6.67 7.49
C SER A 168 15.81 5.71 7.35
N GLN A 169 14.58 6.19 7.28
CA GLN A 169 13.35 5.39 7.25
C GLN A 169 12.90 5.13 5.80
N TYR A 170 12.32 3.97 5.54
CA TYR A 170 11.69 3.71 4.26
C TYR A 170 10.35 4.43 4.15
N CYS A 171 10.05 4.98 2.97
CA CYS A 171 8.71 5.47 2.66
C CYS A 171 7.69 4.34 2.89
N GLY A 172 6.58 4.65 3.55
CA GLY A 172 5.56 3.68 3.97
C GLY A 172 5.76 3.10 5.35
N SER A 173 6.89 3.39 6.03
CA SER A 173 7.14 2.93 7.41
C SER A 173 7.03 4.04 8.47
N ILE A 174 6.63 5.24 8.06
CA ILE A 174 6.67 6.46 8.90
C ILE A 174 5.27 6.82 9.43
N GLY A 175 4.23 6.65 8.61
CA GLY A 175 2.84 6.88 8.98
C GLY A 175 2.22 5.73 9.79
N ASP A 176 0.92 5.83 10.05
CA ASP A 176 0.16 4.78 10.73
C ASP A 176 -0.01 3.56 9.83
N PHE A 177 -0.19 3.79 8.51
CA PHE A 177 -0.16 2.77 7.47
C PHE A 177 0.71 3.20 6.30
N GLY A 178 1.40 2.24 5.68
CA GLY A 178 2.01 2.36 4.36
C GLY A 178 1.36 1.40 3.37
N THR A 179 1.16 1.85 2.12
CA THR A 179 0.49 1.07 1.09
C THR A 179 1.34 0.96 -0.15
N TYR A 180 1.54 -0.24 -0.67
CA TYR A 180 2.38 -0.52 -1.83
C TYR A 180 1.59 -1.22 -2.94
N SER A 181 2.03 -1.02 -4.16
CA SER A 181 1.50 -1.69 -5.35
C SER A 181 2.57 -2.54 -6.01
N PHE A 182 2.20 -3.74 -6.42
CA PHE A 182 3.03 -4.63 -7.21
C PHE A 182 2.50 -4.82 -8.63
N PHE A 183 1.74 -3.83 -9.14
CA PHE A 183 1.39 -3.79 -10.56
C PHE A 183 2.67 -3.95 -11.41
N PRO A 184 2.65 -4.66 -12.54
CA PRO A 184 3.86 -5.08 -13.25
C PRO A 184 4.88 -3.98 -13.58
N SER A 185 4.43 -2.73 -13.72
CA SER A 185 5.31 -1.58 -14.01
C SER A 185 5.89 -0.89 -12.78
N LYS A 186 5.58 -1.36 -11.56
CA LYS A 186 6.07 -0.75 -10.32
C LYS A 186 7.52 -1.17 -10.01
N ASN A 187 8.16 -0.49 -9.06
CA ASN A 187 9.54 -0.75 -8.64
C ASN A 187 9.77 -2.23 -8.33
N LEU A 188 8.89 -2.84 -7.55
CA LEU A 188 8.75 -4.28 -7.38
C LEU A 188 7.44 -4.70 -8.07
N GLY A 189 7.52 -5.10 -9.34
CA GLY A 189 6.36 -5.51 -10.12
C GLY A 189 6.14 -7.02 -10.08
N GLY A 190 4.91 -7.45 -9.80
CA GLY A 190 4.47 -8.83 -9.96
C GLY A 190 4.26 -9.22 -11.43
N LEU A 191 3.76 -10.43 -11.68
CA LEU A 191 3.31 -10.90 -12.99
C LEU A 191 1.77 -10.83 -13.09
N GLY A 192 1.17 -9.86 -12.43
CA GLY A 192 -0.25 -9.57 -12.32
C GLY A 192 -0.48 -8.53 -11.23
N ASP A 193 -1.67 -8.46 -10.66
CA ASP A 193 -1.98 -7.55 -9.56
C ASP A 193 -1.41 -8.05 -8.24
N GLY A 194 -1.11 -7.11 -7.36
CA GLY A 194 -0.64 -7.33 -6.01
C GLY A 194 -0.41 -6.02 -5.27
N GLY A 195 -0.40 -6.08 -3.97
CA GLY A 195 -0.12 -4.95 -3.10
C GLY A 195 0.29 -5.40 -1.70
N LEU A 196 0.64 -4.44 -0.87
CA LEU A 196 1.02 -4.66 0.52
C LEU A 196 0.51 -3.50 1.37
N LEU A 197 0.00 -3.82 2.54
CA LEU A 197 -0.29 -2.88 3.61
C LEU A 197 0.69 -3.13 4.75
N VAL A 198 1.30 -2.07 5.29
CA VAL A 198 2.23 -2.21 6.42
C VAL A 198 1.85 -1.27 7.55
N THR A 199 2.17 -1.68 8.80
CA THR A 199 1.95 -0.87 9.98
C THR A 199 2.85 -1.31 11.15
N GLN A 200 3.06 -0.40 12.10
CA GLN A 200 3.71 -0.69 13.39
C GLN A 200 2.69 -1.06 14.49
N ASP A 201 1.41 -0.83 14.26
CA ASP A 201 0.34 -1.02 15.24
C ASP A 201 -0.25 -2.44 15.16
N ASP A 202 -0.20 -3.16 16.28
CA ASP A 202 -0.65 -4.54 16.38
C ASP A 202 -2.18 -4.67 16.18
N ALA A 203 -2.97 -3.70 16.67
CA ALA A 203 -4.43 -3.72 16.58
C ALA A 203 -4.92 -3.38 15.16
N LEU A 204 -4.26 -2.42 14.50
CA LEU A 204 -4.52 -2.09 13.10
C LEU A 204 -4.17 -3.26 12.18
N ALA A 205 -3.05 -3.93 12.44
CA ALA A 205 -2.64 -5.12 11.69
C ALA A 205 -3.65 -6.26 11.84
N GLU A 206 -4.09 -6.57 13.07
CA GLU A 206 -5.08 -7.61 13.33
C GLU A 206 -6.41 -7.32 12.60
N THR A 207 -6.85 -6.06 12.63
CA THR A 207 -8.07 -5.61 11.94
C THR A 207 -7.93 -5.77 10.42
N ALA A 208 -6.81 -5.33 9.85
CA ALA A 208 -6.53 -5.47 8.42
C ALA A 208 -6.47 -6.94 7.98
N ILE A 209 -5.81 -7.80 8.74
CA ILE A 209 -5.72 -9.25 8.47
C ILE A 209 -7.12 -9.90 8.43
N LYS A 210 -8.01 -9.56 9.37
CA LYS A 210 -9.38 -10.04 9.37
C LYS A 210 -10.15 -9.52 8.16
N MET A 211 -10.11 -8.22 7.90
CA MET A 211 -10.86 -7.58 6.80
C MET A 211 -10.37 -8.04 5.43
N ARG A 212 -9.06 -8.32 5.26
CA ARG A 212 -8.48 -8.90 4.04
C ARG A 212 -9.19 -10.19 3.62
N ASN A 213 -9.71 -10.93 4.57
CA ASN A 213 -10.37 -12.20 4.35
C ASN A 213 -11.82 -12.16 4.87
N HIS A 214 -12.64 -11.24 4.34
CA HIS A 214 -14.07 -11.10 4.63
C HIS A 214 -14.40 -10.84 6.11
N GLY A 215 -13.50 -10.26 6.89
CA GLY A 215 -13.68 -10.02 8.32
C GLY A 215 -13.73 -11.29 9.17
N MET A 216 -13.18 -12.37 8.67
CA MET A 216 -13.31 -13.71 9.23
C MET A 216 -12.18 -14.04 10.21
N HIS A 217 -12.54 -14.32 11.47
CA HIS A 217 -11.66 -14.92 12.48
C HIS A 217 -12.45 -15.50 13.66
N PRO A 218 -12.33 -16.80 14.02
CA PRO A 218 -11.72 -17.87 13.24
C PRO A 218 -12.50 -18.19 11.95
N ARG A 219 -12.05 -19.16 11.16
CA ARG A 219 -12.66 -19.50 9.88
C ARG A 219 -14.19 -19.67 9.98
N TYR A 220 -14.93 -19.04 9.07
CA TYR A 220 -16.40 -18.96 8.98
C TYR A 220 -17.09 -18.10 10.04
N TYR A 221 -16.37 -17.44 10.94
CA TYR A 221 -16.93 -16.46 11.87
C TYR A 221 -16.57 -15.04 11.41
N HIS A 222 -17.52 -14.33 10.81
CA HIS A 222 -17.33 -12.98 10.27
C HIS A 222 -17.63 -11.95 11.35
N GLN A 223 -16.59 -11.32 11.87
CA GLN A 223 -16.67 -10.32 12.95
C GLN A 223 -16.78 -8.89 12.41
N LEU A 224 -16.30 -8.66 11.20
CA LEU A 224 -16.22 -7.35 10.54
C LEU A 224 -16.69 -7.48 9.08
N ALA A 225 -17.13 -6.36 8.49
CA ALA A 225 -17.35 -6.29 7.06
C ALA A 225 -16.01 -6.10 6.35
N GLY A 226 -15.52 -7.13 5.70
CA GLY A 226 -14.30 -7.11 4.91
C GLY A 226 -14.57 -7.51 3.46
N GLY A 227 -13.50 -7.86 2.73
CA GLY A 227 -13.59 -8.28 1.33
C GLY A 227 -12.63 -9.42 1.00
N ASN A 228 -12.61 -9.81 -0.26
CA ASN A 228 -11.56 -10.63 -0.80
C ASN A 228 -10.43 -9.72 -1.29
N PHE A 229 -9.53 -9.36 -0.38
CA PHE A 229 -8.38 -8.51 -0.66
C PHE A 229 -7.06 -9.27 -0.57
N ARG A 230 -7.07 -10.57 -0.76
CA ARG A 230 -5.91 -11.45 -0.58
C ARG A 230 -4.91 -11.33 -1.73
N LEU A 231 -3.62 -11.38 -1.40
CA LEU A 231 -2.57 -11.64 -2.37
C LEU A 231 -2.57 -13.15 -2.70
N ASP A 232 -2.55 -13.49 -3.98
CA ASP A 232 -2.47 -14.89 -4.41
C ASP A 232 -1.09 -15.48 -4.14
N ALA A 233 -1.04 -16.76 -3.75
CA ALA A 233 0.21 -17.45 -3.48
C ALA A 233 1.12 -17.50 -4.72
N LEU A 234 0.57 -17.59 -5.92
CA LEU A 234 1.32 -17.51 -7.18
C LEU A 234 2.04 -16.17 -7.31
N GLN A 235 1.35 -15.05 -7.07
CA GLN A 235 1.98 -13.73 -7.13
C GLN A 235 3.03 -13.56 -6.03
N ALA A 236 2.74 -14.04 -4.80
CA ALA A 236 3.67 -13.98 -3.69
C ALA A 236 4.97 -14.76 -3.98
N ALA A 237 4.87 -15.97 -4.55
CA ALA A 237 6.03 -16.77 -4.94
C ALA A 237 6.92 -16.05 -5.97
N LEU A 238 6.30 -15.45 -7.00
CA LEU A 238 7.02 -14.69 -8.02
C LEU A 238 7.64 -13.41 -7.44
N LEU A 239 6.93 -12.73 -6.54
CA LEU A 239 7.44 -11.56 -5.83
C LEU A 239 8.61 -11.92 -4.90
N ASN A 240 8.58 -13.09 -4.24
CA ASN A 240 9.69 -13.58 -3.43
C ASN A 240 10.99 -13.74 -4.25
N VAL A 241 10.89 -14.22 -5.50
CA VAL A 241 12.05 -14.30 -6.41
C VAL A 241 12.59 -12.92 -6.78
N LYS A 242 11.69 -11.97 -7.07
CA LYS A 242 12.07 -10.61 -7.50
C LYS A 242 12.55 -9.71 -6.37
N PHE A 243 12.25 -10.07 -5.15
CA PHE A 243 12.58 -9.32 -3.95
C PHE A 243 13.93 -9.75 -3.34
N ALA A 244 14.49 -10.89 -3.74
CA ALA A 244 15.73 -11.48 -3.23
C ALA A 244 17.00 -10.67 -3.58
#